data_270851c67df41db0b6ffcb5b112cbed4
#
_entry.id   270851c67df41db0b6ffcb5b112cbed4
#
_cell.length_a   1.000
_cell.length_b   1.000
_cell.length_c   1.000
_cell.angle_alpha   90.00
_cell.angle_beta   90.00
_cell.angle_gamma   90.00
#
_symmetry.space_group_name_H-M   'P 1'
#
loop_
_entity.id
_entity.type
_entity.pdbx_description
1 polymer ?
#
loop_
_entity_poly.entity_id
_entity_poly.type
_entity_poly.pdbx_seq_one_letter_code
_entity_poly.pdbx_strand_id
1 'polypeptide(L)'
;MRTYSDEGLNLVEVLKQPRNKFYDIIDKGLFVVIAMIFLSLFFFEYFSDLIIDVFSILFSLYFLIYIFYVQIGNIFRRENIAYNIIGKLHFKDDSIMVLNNRIDLFEIDSIEISSFDFEGKSRFTNNLYFPTVSLGINNSLTICFKNGVVERYQFKLIYETQLYTFRKELVHYYKLGLIRELNLHDILGNQSFESKSDFRKHNPKYNA
;
A
#
# COMPACT_ATOMS: atom_id res chain seq x y z
N MET A 1 -29.64 1.48 12.32
CA MET A 1 -28.47 2.11 11.67
C MET A 1 -27.30 1.17 11.88
N ARG A 2 -26.86 0.42 10.88
CA ARG A 2 -25.67 -0.44 11.02
C ARG A 2 -24.46 0.47 11.20
N THR A 3 -23.76 0.33 12.30
CA THR A 3 -22.50 1.03 12.50
C THR A 3 -21.43 0.34 11.62
N TYR A 4 -20.58 1.10 10.98
CA TYR A 4 -19.48 0.57 10.14
C TYR A 4 -18.55 -0.39 10.92
N SER A 5 -18.53 -0.33 12.25
CA SER A 5 -17.81 -1.26 13.11
C SER A 5 -18.29 -2.71 13.01
N ASP A 6 -19.56 -2.92 12.62
CA ASP A 6 -20.14 -4.27 12.48
C ASP A 6 -19.66 -4.98 11.21
N GLU A 7 -19.13 -4.23 10.23
CA GLU A 7 -18.67 -4.81 8.95
C GLU A 7 -17.25 -5.39 9.01
N GLY A 8 -16.42 -4.96 9.98
CA GLY A 8 -15.02 -5.37 10.10
C GLY A 8 -14.14 -4.96 8.91
N LEU A 9 -12.83 -5.18 9.03
CA LEU A 9 -11.87 -4.95 7.96
C LEU A 9 -11.71 -6.22 7.11
N ASN A 10 -11.55 -6.08 5.81
CA ASN A 10 -11.28 -7.22 4.93
C ASN A 10 -9.84 -7.70 5.10
N LEU A 11 -9.66 -8.93 5.54
CA LEU A 11 -8.38 -9.61 5.51
C LEU A 11 -8.06 -10.03 4.09
N VAL A 12 -6.81 -9.84 3.67
CA VAL A 12 -6.38 -10.11 2.32
C VAL A 12 -5.14 -11.00 2.29
N GLU A 13 -5.10 -11.88 1.30
CA GLU A 13 -3.93 -12.64 0.92
C GLU A 13 -3.45 -12.15 -0.44
N VAL A 14 -2.24 -11.61 -0.47
CA VAL A 14 -1.63 -11.12 -1.72
C VAL A 14 -1.07 -12.29 -2.50
N LEU A 15 -1.56 -12.45 -3.72
CA LEU A 15 -1.10 -13.51 -4.62
C LEU A 15 0.20 -13.08 -5.32
N LYS A 16 1.14 -14.02 -5.48
CA LYS A 16 2.33 -13.79 -6.31
C LYS A 16 1.89 -13.50 -7.75
N GLN A 17 2.19 -12.30 -8.24
CA GLN A 17 1.86 -11.93 -9.62
C GLN A 17 2.94 -12.36 -10.60
N PRO A 18 2.53 -12.83 -11.78
CA PRO A 18 3.43 -12.85 -12.91
C PRO A 18 3.78 -11.41 -13.31
N ARG A 19 5.06 -11.15 -13.55
CA ARG A 19 5.55 -9.87 -14.07
C ARG A 19 4.72 -9.45 -15.29
N ASN A 20 4.28 -8.20 -15.33
CA ASN A 20 3.42 -7.72 -16.40
C ASN A 20 4.19 -7.73 -17.73
N LYS A 21 3.88 -8.68 -18.61
CA LYS A 21 4.53 -8.87 -19.91
C LYS A 21 4.52 -7.62 -20.77
N PHE A 22 3.55 -6.76 -20.59
CA PHE A 22 3.42 -5.53 -21.37
C PHE A 22 4.56 -4.53 -21.07
N TYR A 23 4.92 -4.34 -19.81
CA TYR A 23 6.07 -3.48 -19.45
C TYR A 23 7.40 -4.08 -19.94
N ASP A 24 7.54 -5.41 -19.89
CA ASP A 24 8.70 -6.09 -20.48
C ASP A 24 8.83 -5.84 -21.98
N ILE A 25 7.72 -5.76 -22.71
CA ILE A 25 7.71 -5.49 -24.16
C ILE A 25 8.12 -4.02 -24.44
N ILE A 26 7.59 -3.08 -23.63
CA ILE A 26 7.94 -1.66 -23.81
C ILE A 26 9.41 -1.40 -23.47
N ASP A 27 9.92 -1.98 -22.37
CA ASP A 27 11.31 -1.83 -21.97
C ASP A 27 12.26 -2.42 -23.03
N LYS A 28 11.93 -3.61 -23.56
CA LYS A 28 12.70 -4.22 -24.65
C LYS A 28 12.61 -3.41 -25.95
N GLY A 29 11.43 -2.85 -26.25
CA GLY A 29 11.24 -1.96 -27.40
C GLY A 29 12.11 -0.72 -27.30
N LEU A 30 12.19 -0.09 -26.13
CA LEU A 30 13.06 1.05 -25.87
C LEU A 30 14.53 0.70 -26.12
N PHE A 31 14.97 -0.48 -25.66
CA PHE A 31 16.34 -0.94 -25.87
C PHE A 31 16.67 -1.15 -27.35
N VAL A 32 15.74 -1.71 -28.12
CA VAL A 32 15.87 -1.89 -29.57
C VAL A 32 15.97 -0.54 -30.28
N VAL A 33 15.12 0.42 -29.89
CA VAL A 33 15.13 1.76 -30.50
C VAL A 33 16.47 2.50 -30.21
N ILE A 34 16.96 2.42 -28.96
CA ILE A 34 18.26 2.99 -28.59
C ILE A 34 19.39 2.34 -29.41
N ALA A 35 19.39 1.01 -29.52
CA ALA A 35 20.36 0.28 -30.30
C ALA A 35 20.33 0.68 -31.80
N MET A 36 19.14 0.88 -32.36
CA MET A 36 18.97 1.35 -33.75
C MET A 36 19.49 2.77 -33.94
N ILE A 37 19.34 3.68 -32.97
CA ILE A 37 19.93 5.02 -33.04
C ILE A 37 21.45 4.93 -33.01
N PHE A 38 22.03 4.14 -32.11
CA PHE A 38 23.48 3.95 -32.10
C PHE A 38 24.00 3.38 -33.40
N LEU A 39 23.32 2.38 -33.98
CA LEU A 39 23.66 1.86 -35.31
C LEU A 39 23.55 2.91 -36.40
N SER A 40 22.51 3.74 -36.41
CA SER A 40 22.36 4.80 -37.43
C SER A 40 23.46 5.86 -37.32
N LEU A 41 23.90 6.20 -36.09
CA LEU A 41 25.04 7.13 -35.90
C LEU A 41 26.36 6.55 -36.38
N PHE A 42 26.58 5.22 -36.22
CA PHE A 42 27.79 4.56 -36.69
C PHE A 42 27.85 4.41 -38.21
N PHE A 43 26.69 4.24 -38.86
CA PHE A 43 26.59 4.02 -40.31
C PHE A 43 26.04 5.25 -41.07
N PHE A 44 26.10 6.43 -40.44
CA PHE A 44 25.55 7.68 -40.97
C PHE A 44 26.00 7.96 -42.41
N GLU A 45 27.27 7.67 -42.75
CA GLU A 45 27.82 7.86 -44.09
C GLU A 45 27.22 6.93 -45.17
N TYR A 46 26.56 5.84 -44.75
CA TYR A 46 25.99 4.84 -45.67
C TYR A 46 24.47 4.97 -45.85
N PHE A 47 23.80 5.77 -45.02
CA PHE A 47 22.36 5.97 -45.13
C PHE A 47 22.04 7.29 -45.85
N SER A 48 21.04 7.25 -46.74
CA SER A 48 20.51 8.48 -47.34
C SER A 48 19.81 9.34 -46.30
N ASP A 49 19.80 10.65 -46.47
CA ASP A 49 19.15 11.63 -45.61
C ASP A 49 17.68 11.25 -45.35
N LEU A 50 16.99 10.77 -46.38
CA LEU A 50 15.61 10.31 -46.27
C LEU A 50 15.40 9.19 -45.20
N ILE A 51 16.33 8.24 -45.13
CA ILE A 51 16.27 7.14 -44.16
C ILE A 51 16.45 7.67 -42.75
N ILE A 52 17.38 8.61 -42.57
CA ILE A 52 17.65 9.25 -41.26
C ILE A 52 16.43 10.04 -40.79
N ASP A 53 15.78 10.79 -41.67
CA ASP A 53 14.58 11.56 -41.34
C ASP A 53 13.42 10.65 -40.93
N VAL A 54 13.19 9.57 -41.68
CA VAL A 54 12.14 8.58 -41.30
C VAL A 54 12.40 7.95 -39.92
N PHE A 55 13.65 7.57 -39.65
CA PHE A 55 14.00 7.02 -38.34
C PHE A 55 13.80 8.04 -37.21
N SER A 56 14.17 9.30 -37.43
CA SER A 56 13.98 10.38 -36.45
C SER A 56 12.50 10.61 -36.12
N ILE A 57 11.65 10.59 -37.14
CA ILE A 57 10.20 10.73 -36.98
C ILE A 57 9.63 9.54 -36.18
N LEU A 58 9.98 8.31 -36.55
CA LEU A 58 9.53 7.10 -35.88
C LEU A 58 9.99 7.06 -34.41
N PHE A 59 11.23 7.46 -34.16
CA PHE A 59 11.76 7.57 -32.80
C PHE A 59 11.02 8.61 -31.96
N SER A 60 10.81 9.80 -32.53
CA SER A 60 10.07 10.87 -31.83
C SER A 60 8.65 10.44 -31.49
N LEU A 61 7.96 9.77 -32.44
CA LEU A 61 6.62 9.24 -32.20
C LEU A 61 6.61 8.16 -31.11
N TYR A 62 7.55 7.21 -31.17
CA TYR A 62 7.70 6.19 -30.13
C TYR A 62 7.98 6.80 -28.75
N PHE A 63 8.86 7.80 -28.68
CA PHE A 63 9.22 8.48 -27.44
C PHE A 63 8.02 9.24 -26.84
N LEU A 64 7.21 9.90 -27.67
CA LEU A 64 5.96 10.52 -27.24
C LEU A 64 4.98 9.47 -26.70
N ILE A 65 4.77 8.36 -27.41
CA ILE A 65 3.91 7.26 -26.92
C ILE A 65 4.42 6.71 -25.59
N TYR A 66 5.75 6.54 -25.46
CA TYR A 66 6.37 6.08 -24.22
C TYR A 66 6.10 7.04 -23.06
N ILE A 67 6.33 8.34 -23.24
CA ILE A 67 6.06 9.34 -22.19
C ILE A 67 4.60 9.35 -21.79
N PHE A 68 3.69 9.45 -22.77
CA PHE A 68 2.26 9.53 -22.47
C PHE A 68 1.73 8.24 -21.85
N TYR A 69 2.12 7.09 -22.36
CA TYR A 69 1.57 5.82 -21.93
C TYR A 69 2.21 5.33 -20.63
N VAL A 70 3.52 5.39 -20.49
CA VAL A 70 4.24 4.85 -19.33
C VAL A 70 4.27 5.85 -18.19
N GLN A 71 4.69 7.09 -18.45
CA GLN A 71 4.87 8.06 -17.36
C GLN A 71 3.56 8.69 -16.91
N ILE A 72 2.79 9.25 -17.83
CA ILE A 72 1.53 9.92 -17.48
C ILE A 72 0.45 8.89 -17.13
N GLY A 73 0.36 7.81 -17.91
CA GLY A 73 -0.62 6.75 -17.66
C GLY A 73 -0.48 6.10 -16.28
N ASN A 74 0.73 5.91 -15.78
CA ASN A 74 0.96 5.29 -14.48
C ASN A 74 0.53 6.16 -13.29
N ILE A 75 0.48 7.49 -13.45
CA ILE A 75 -0.03 8.40 -12.41
C ILE A 75 -1.49 8.09 -12.07
N PHE A 76 -2.27 7.65 -13.04
CA PHE A 76 -3.71 7.39 -12.88
C PHE A 76 -4.04 5.90 -12.79
N ARG A 77 -3.07 5.01 -12.99
CA ARG A 77 -3.31 3.58 -12.93
C ARG A 77 -3.30 3.07 -11.51
N ARG A 78 -4.27 2.21 -11.23
CA ARG A 78 -4.30 1.41 -10.01
C ARG A 78 -3.23 0.32 -10.06
N GLU A 79 -2.71 -0.02 -8.89
CA GLU A 79 -1.84 -1.19 -8.73
C GLU A 79 -2.54 -2.44 -9.30
N ASN A 80 -1.79 -3.21 -10.09
CA ASN A 80 -2.29 -4.48 -10.62
C ASN A 80 -1.79 -5.63 -9.73
N ILE A 81 -2.23 -5.67 -8.48
CA ILE A 81 -1.87 -6.70 -7.51
C ILE A 81 -3.10 -7.61 -7.35
N ALA A 82 -2.96 -8.90 -7.66
CA ALA A 82 -4.00 -9.86 -7.39
C ALA A 82 -4.02 -10.18 -5.89
N TYR A 83 -5.20 -10.16 -5.29
CA TYR A 83 -5.41 -10.52 -3.91
C TYR A 83 -6.76 -11.21 -3.74
N ASN A 84 -6.85 -12.10 -2.75
CA ASN A 84 -8.10 -12.69 -2.33
C ASN A 84 -8.52 -12.08 -0.99
N ILE A 85 -9.81 -11.87 -0.81
CA ILE A 85 -10.39 -11.59 0.50
C ILE A 85 -10.60 -12.93 1.17
N ILE A 86 -9.88 -13.18 2.26
CA ILE A 86 -9.89 -14.46 2.98
C ILE A 86 -10.82 -14.44 4.20
N GLY A 87 -11.25 -13.25 4.64
CA GLY A 87 -12.16 -13.13 5.78
C GLY A 87 -12.23 -11.71 6.32
N LYS A 88 -12.60 -11.61 7.60
CA LYS A 88 -12.80 -10.35 8.31
C LYS A 88 -11.92 -10.26 9.55
N LEU A 89 -11.54 -9.02 9.87
CA LEU A 89 -10.87 -8.62 11.11
C LEU A 89 -11.79 -7.68 11.87
N HIS A 90 -12.08 -8.00 13.14
CA HIS A 90 -12.86 -7.16 14.04
C HIS A 90 -12.10 -6.94 15.34
N PHE A 91 -12.07 -5.72 15.81
CA PHE A 91 -11.61 -5.38 17.14
C PHE A 91 -12.82 -5.35 18.08
N LYS A 92 -12.73 -6.01 19.25
CA LYS A 92 -13.77 -6.05 20.28
C LYS A 92 -13.19 -5.64 21.63
N ASP A 93 -14.05 -5.34 22.60
CA ASP A 93 -13.61 -4.89 23.93
C ASP A 93 -12.71 -5.92 24.64
N ASP A 94 -12.88 -7.22 24.40
CA ASP A 94 -12.20 -8.33 25.09
C ASP A 94 -11.34 -9.24 24.20
N SER A 95 -11.43 -9.07 22.89
CA SER A 95 -10.82 -9.99 21.95
C SER A 95 -10.61 -9.35 20.56
N ILE A 96 -9.77 -9.98 19.75
CA ILE A 96 -9.64 -9.69 18.34
C ILE A 96 -10.17 -10.90 17.56
N MET A 97 -11.11 -10.65 16.66
CA MET A 97 -11.61 -11.69 15.75
C MET A 97 -10.86 -11.63 14.45
N VAL A 98 -10.13 -12.68 14.12
CA VAL A 98 -9.38 -12.83 12.86
C VAL A 98 -9.94 -14.02 12.12
N LEU A 99 -10.48 -13.79 10.93
CA LEU A 99 -11.28 -14.80 10.23
C LEU A 99 -12.49 -15.17 11.10
N ASN A 100 -12.53 -16.43 11.54
CA ASN A 100 -13.52 -16.94 12.50
C ASN A 100 -12.89 -17.31 13.86
N ASN A 101 -11.60 -17.03 14.03
CA ASN A 101 -10.89 -17.33 15.26
C ASN A 101 -10.96 -16.14 16.23
N ARG A 102 -11.32 -16.41 17.48
CA ARG A 102 -11.27 -15.43 18.56
C ARG A 102 -9.91 -15.52 19.24
N ILE A 103 -9.25 -14.39 19.37
CA ILE A 103 -7.99 -14.21 20.09
C ILE A 103 -8.29 -13.35 21.31
N ASP A 104 -8.19 -13.90 22.50
CA ASP A 104 -8.47 -13.17 23.72
C ASP A 104 -7.31 -12.23 24.09
N LEU A 105 -7.61 -11.01 24.55
CA LEU A 105 -6.59 -10.00 24.83
C LEU A 105 -5.59 -10.43 25.91
N PHE A 106 -5.99 -11.32 26.83
CA PHE A 106 -5.10 -11.79 27.89
C PHE A 106 -3.97 -12.71 27.39
N GLU A 107 -4.09 -13.29 26.18
CA GLU A 107 -3.07 -14.10 25.54
C GLU A 107 -2.03 -13.26 24.79
N ILE A 108 -2.36 -11.99 24.54
CA ILE A 108 -1.58 -11.06 23.73
C ILE A 108 -0.58 -10.33 24.65
N ASP A 109 0.67 -10.24 24.17
CA ASP A 109 1.72 -9.42 24.75
C ASP A 109 1.73 -8.01 24.12
N SER A 110 1.70 -7.94 22.78
CA SER A 110 1.68 -6.66 22.08
C SER A 110 1.00 -6.73 20.72
N ILE A 111 0.50 -5.57 20.28
CA ILE A 111 -0.18 -5.37 19.00
C ILE A 111 0.49 -4.21 18.28
N GLU A 112 0.80 -4.42 17.01
CA GLU A 112 1.29 -3.38 16.11
C GLU A 112 0.43 -3.33 14.86
N ILE A 113 -0.09 -2.14 14.52
CA ILE A 113 -0.93 -1.89 13.35
C ILE A 113 -0.20 -0.93 12.41
N SER A 114 0.06 -1.38 11.20
CA SER A 114 0.55 -0.53 10.11
C SER A 114 -0.63 -0.21 9.18
N SER A 115 -0.99 1.07 9.08
CA SER A 115 -2.21 1.54 8.38
C SER A 115 -1.93 2.73 7.47
N PHE A 116 -0.84 2.66 6.70
CA PHE A 116 -0.41 3.78 5.87
C PHE A 116 -1.05 3.80 4.48
N ASP A 117 -1.84 2.80 4.15
CA ASP A 117 -2.35 2.58 2.81
C ASP A 117 -3.88 2.48 2.78
N PHE A 118 -4.51 3.12 1.79
CA PHE A 118 -5.96 3.01 1.55
C PHE A 118 -6.26 3.02 0.05
N GLU A 119 -7.41 2.49 -0.33
CA GLU A 119 -7.83 2.42 -1.74
C GLU A 119 -7.93 3.81 -2.34
N GLY A 120 -7.26 4.00 -3.48
CA GLY A 120 -7.23 5.29 -4.15
C GLY A 120 -6.13 6.24 -3.68
N LYS A 121 -5.34 5.88 -2.64
CA LYS A 121 -4.20 6.68 -2.22
C LYS A 121 -3.20 6.80 -3.35
N SER A 122 -2.85 8.04 -3.72
CA SER A 122 -1.78 8.28 -4.69
C SER A 122 -0.43 8.15 -3.99
N ARG A 123 0.41 7.27 -4.52
CA ARG A 123 1.80 7.11 -4.10
C ARG A 123 2.69 7.80 -5.12
N PHE A 124 3.13 9.03 -4.81
CA PHE A 124 4.21 9.64 -5.57
C PHE A 124 5.51 8.88 -5.27
N THR A 125 5.81 7.88 -6.09
CA THR A 125 7.12 7.25 -6.09
C THR A 125 7.99 7.98 -7.11
N ASN A 126 9.28 8.15 -6.81
CA ASN A 126 10.26 8.67 -7.77
C ASN A 126 10.40 7.76 -9.00
N ASN A 127 9.70 6.65 -9.00
CA ASN A 127 9.73 5.66 -10.06
C ASN A 127 8.39 5.67 -10.82
N LEU A 128 8.33 6.46 -11.88
CA LEU A 128 7.16 6.62 -12.75
C LEU A 128 6.78 5.34 -13.53
N TYR A 129 7.58 4.29 -13.43
CA TYR A 129 7.30 2.99 -14.07
C TYR A 129 6.22 2.16 -13.38
N PHE A 130 5.84 2.52 -12.15
CA PHE A 130 4.84 1.76 -11.39
C PHE A 130 3.53 2.53 -11.26
N PRO A 131 2.39 1.82 -11.28
CA PRO A 131 1.10 2.39 -10.97
C PRO A 131 1.12 3.09 -9.61
N THR A 132 0.60 4.31 -9.54
CA THR A 132 0.68 5.14 -8.33
C THR A 132 -0.56 5.06 -7.46
N VAL A 133 -1.69 4.55 -7.98
CA VAL A 133 -2.95 4.47 -7.23
C VAL A 133 -3.03 3.15 -6.49
N SER A 134 -3.03 3.22 -5.17
CA SER A 134 -3.05 2.05 -4.30
C SER A 134 -4.39 1.32 -4.30
N LEU A 135 -4.34 0.01 -4.05
CA LEU A 135 -5.50 -0.85 -3.75
C LEU A 135 -5.86 -0.85 -2.26
N GLY A 136 -5.08 -0.19 -1.40
CA GLY A 136 -5.30 -0.15 0.04
C GLY A 136 -4.99 -1.44 0.79
N ILE A 137 -4.17 -2.32 0.23
CA ILE A 137 -3.89 -3.67 0.77
C ILE A 137 -2.54 -3.78 1.50
N ASN A 138 -1.75 -2.70 1.54
CA ASN A 138 -0.44 -2.71 2.19
C ASN A 138 -0.52 -2.30 3.67
N ASN A 139 -1.51 -2.81 4.37
CA ASN A 139 -1.67 -2.63 5.80
C ASN A 139 -1.50 -3.97 6.51
N SER A 140 -1.02 -3.94 7.74
CA SER A 140 -0.82 -5.16 8.50
C SER A 140 -1.13 -4.99 9.98
N LEU A 141 -1.69 -6.06 10.56
CA LEU A 141 -1.81 -6.27 11.99
C LEU A 141 -0.81 -7.34 12.39
N THR A 142 0.07 -7.01 13.33
CA THR A 142 1.01 -7.96 13.94
C THR A 142 0.59 -8.16 15.40
N ILE A 143 0.40 -9.40 15.79
CA ILE A 143 0.04 -9.81 17.16
C ILE A 143 1.21 -10.64 17.70
N CYS A 144 1.82 -10.17 18.78
CA CYS A 144 2.79 -10.94 19.55
C CYS A 144 2.08 -11.55 20.74
N PHE A 145 2.12 -12.87 20.86
CA PHE A 145 1.53 -13.60 21.97
C PHE A 145 2.51 -13.74 23.14
N LYS A 146 1.99 -13.90 24.37
CA LYS A 146 2.80 -14.14 25.57
C LYS A 146 3.64 -15.40 25.53
N ASN A 147 3.27 -16.37 24.69
CA ASN A 147 4.05 -17.59 24.44
C ASN A 147 5.20 -17.38 23.45
N GLY A 148 5.40 -16.16 22.95
CA GLY A 148 6.45 -15.80 21.98
C GLY A 148 6.06 -16.04 20.52
N VAL A 149 4.87 -16.54 20.22
CA VAL A 149 4.38 -16.68 18.84
C VAL A 149 4.06 -15.30 18.29
N VAL A 150 4.38 -15.05 17.03
CA VAL A 150 4.07 -13.81 16.32
C VAL A 150 3.25 -14.16 15.08
N GLU A 151 2.08 -13.56 14.98
CA GLU A 151 1.21 -13.69 13.82
C GLU A 151 1.05 -12.36 13.12
N ARG A 152 1.02 -12.40 11.78
CA ARG A 152 0.87 -11.21 10.96
C ARG A 152 -0.23 -11.41 9.93
N TYR A 153 -1.15 -10.46 9.90
CA TYR A 153 -2.31 -10.45 9.01
C TYR A 153 -2.29 -9.20 8.14
N GLN A 154 -2.56 -9.36 6.85
CA GLN A 154 -2.74 -8.23 5.94
C GLN A 154 -4.21 -7.89 5.83
N PHE A 155 -4.52 -6.59 5.80
CA PHE A 155 -5.89 -6.13 5.64
C PHE A 155 -5.99 -4.94 4.67
N LYS A 156 -7.19 -4.78 4.11
CA LYS A 156 -7.52 -3.71 3.18
C LYS A 156 -8.22 -2.58 3.90
N LEU A 157 -7.79 -1.33 3.62
CA LEU A 157 -8.52 -0.12 3.96
C LEU A 157 -9.14 0.48 2.70
N ILE A 158 -10.43 0.80 2.77
CA ILE A 158 -11.17 1.45 1.68
C ILE A 158 -10.96 2.96 1.72
N TYR A 159 -10.80 3.54 2.92
CA TYR A 159 -10.56 4.97 3.12
C TYR A 159 -9.64 5.20 4.32
N GLU A 160 -8.98 6.34 4.34
CA GLU A 160 -7.91 6.68 5.29
C GLU A 160 -8.34 6.56 6.77
N THR A 161 -9.55 6.99 7.07
CA THR A 161 -10.06 7.04 8.44
C THR A 161 -10.83 5.78 8.86
N GLN A 162 -10.76 4.69 8.11
CA GLN A 162 -11.55 3.48 8.40
C GLN A 162 -11.26 2.87 9.77
N LEU A 163 -10.02 2.95 10.26
CA LEU A 163 -9.67 2.49 11.60
C LEU A 163 -10.26 3.32 12.74
N TYR A 164 -10.70 4.55 12.45
CA TYR A 164 -11.41 5.37 13.45
C TYR A 164 -12.72 4.75 13.93
N THR A 165 -13.33 3.89 13.14
CA THR A 165 -14.53 3.17 13.54
C THR A 165 -14.29 2.27 14.74
N PHE A 166 -13.04 1.86 14.97
CA PHE A 166 -12.58 1.03 16.09
C PHE A 166 -11.82 1.82 17.16
N ARG A 167 -11.97 3.15 17.17
CA ARG A 167 -11.23 4.03 18.10
C ARG A 167 -11.41 3.62 19.54
N LYS A 168 -12.62 3.24 19.96
CA LYS A 168 -12.95 2.85 21.35
C LYS A 168 -12.12 1.63 21.76
N GLU A 169 -12.10 0.60 20.93
CA GLU A 169 -11.38 -0.65 21.16
C GLU A 169 -9.86 -0.44 21.14
N LEU A 170 -9.36 0.31 20.17
CA LEU A 170 -7.94 0.61 20.04
C LEU A 170 -7.40 1.43 21.22
N VAL A 171 -8.20 2.40 21.73
CA VAL A 171 -7.86 3.16 22.95
C VAL A 171 -7.91 2.25 24.18
N HIS A 172 -8.85 1.30 24.24
CA HIS A 172 -8.89 0.31 25.31
C HIS A 172 -7.63 -0.57 25.29
N TYR A 173 -7.20 -1.06 24.13
CA TYR A 173 -5.96 -1.85 23.99
C TYR A 173 -4.71 -1.05 24.38
N TYR A 174 -4.69 0.24 24.08
CA TYR A 174 -3.62 1.13 24.58
C TYR A 174 -3.61 1.23 26.11
N LYS A 175 -4.78 1.39 26.75
CA LYS A 175 -4.91 1.45 28.21
C LYS A 175 -4.45 0.16 28.88
N LEU A 176 -4.66 -0.98 28.24
CA LEU A 176 -4.14 -2.29 28.66
C LEU A 176 -2.64 -2.47 28.41
N GLY A 177 -1.97 -1.51 27.72
CA GLY A 177 -0.56 -1.59 27.39
C GLY A 177 -0.22 -2.44 26.16
N LEU A 178 -1.22 -2.98 25.47
CA LEU A 178 -1.04 -3.86 24.30
C LEU A 178 -0.61 -3.09 23.05
N ILE A 179 -1.04 -1.84 22.88
CA ILE A 179 -0.65 -0.97 21.77
C ILE A 179 0.28 0.13 22.29
N ARG A 180 1.38 0.37 21.56
CA ARG A 180 2.28 1.47 21.86
C ARG A 180 1.63 2.82 21.53
N GLU A 181 1.88 3.83 22.36
CA GLU A 181 1.30 5.17 22.18
C GLU A 181 1.56 5.77 20.80
N LEU A 182 2.80 5.68 20.30
CA LEU A 182 3.15 6.19 18.98
C LEU A 182 2.34 5.51 17.88
N ASN A 183 2.19 4.20 17.95
CA ASN A 183 1.41 3.44 16.98
C ASN A 183 -0.07 3.85 17.00
N LEU A 184 -0.66 4.04 18.18
CA LEU A 184 -2.03 4.53 18.29
C LEU A 184 -2.20 5.94 17.72
N HIS A 185 -1.23 6.84 17.96
CA HIS A 185 -1.27 8.18 17.40
C HIS A 185 -1.18 8.17 15.87
N ASP A 186 -0.34 7.31 15.30
CA ASP A 186 -0.23 7.13 13.84
C ASP A 186 -1.56 6.65 13.25
N ILE A 187 -2.22 5.69 13.91
CA ILE A 187 -3.54 5.17 13.49
C ILE A 187 -4.62 6.25 13.59
N LEU A 188 -4.63 7.03 14.68
CA LEU A 188 -5.66 8.05 14.94
C LEU A 188 -5.33 9.41 14.32
N GLY A 189 -4.25 9.55 13.54
CA GLY A 189 -3.88 10.81 12.89
C GLY A 189 -3.50 11.94 13.87
N ASN A 190 -3.23 11.62 15.14
CA ASN A 190 -2.85 12.59 16.17
C ASN A 190 -1.37 12.97 16.03
N GLN A 191 -1.05 13.87 15.10
CA GLN A 191 0.35 14.21 14.80
C GLN A 191 0.89 15.40 15.61
N SER A 192 0.03 16.31 16.08
CA SER A 192 0.48 17.48 16.83
C SER A 192 0.86 17.12 18.28
N PHE A 193 1.82 17.86 18.85
CA PHE A 193 2.22 17.69 20.25
C PHE A 193 1.06 17.96 21.21
N GLU A 194 0.24 18.95 20.92
CA GLU A 194 -0.92 19.33 21.72
C GLU A 194 -1.95 18.20 21.76
N SER A 195 -2.29 17.62 20.59
CA SER A 195 -3.23 16.51 20.50
C SER A 195 -2.76 15.26 21.24
N LYS A 196 -1.44 15.00 21.24
CA LYS A 196 -0.83 13.89 22.00
C LYS A 196 -0.87 14.15 23.51
N SER A 197 -0.59 15.38 23.94
CA SER A 197 -0.66 15.78 25.34
C SER A 197 -2.07 15.68 25.90
N ASP A 198 -3.06 16.18 25.15
CA ASP A 198 -4.46 16.12 25.54
C ASP A 198 -5.00 14.67 25.54
N PHE A 199 -4.56 13.86 24.59
CA PHE A 199 -4.90 12.44 24.56
C PHE A 199 -4.42 11.73 25.84
N ARG A 200 -3.18 11.95 26.29
CA ARG A 200 -2.62 11.37 27.52
C ARG A 200 -3.41 11.76 28.76
N LYS A 201 -3.80 13.03 28.87
CA LYS A 201 -4.59 13.54 30.02
C LYS A 201 -5.93 12.83 30.16
N HIS A 202 -6.59 12.56 29.03
CA HIS A 202 -7.92 11.96 29.00
C HIS A 202 -7.91 10.43 28.96
N ASN A 203 -6.80 9.80 28.63
CA ASN A 203 -6.66 8.35 28.47
C ASN A 203 -5.43 7.80 29.21
N PRO A 204 -5.38 7.87 30.54
CA PRO A 204 -4.30 7.25 31.29
C PRO A 204 -4.29 5.72 31.05
N LYS A 205 -3.09 5.12 31.05
CA LYS A 205 -2.96 3.67 31.06
C LYS A 205 -3.54 3.10 32.35
N TYR A 206 -4.10 1.92 32.27
CA TYR A 206 -4.41 1.17 33.49
C TYR A 206 -3.08 0.83 34.17
N ASN A 207 -2.94 1.19 35.43
CA ASN A 207 -1.76 0.80 36.21
C ASN A 207 -1.75 -0.73 36.27
N ALA A 208 -0.68 -1.32 35.73
CA ALA A 208 -0.43 -2.75 35.84
C ALA A 208 -0.07 -3.14 37.27
#